data_6df7b99cb0b65fe2fdaba6443ae9068a
#
_entry.id   6df7b99cb0b65fe2fdaba6443ae9068a
#
_cell.length_a   1.000
_cell.length_b   1.000
_cell.length_c   1.000
_cell.angle_alpha   90.00
_cell.angle_beta   90.00
_cell.angle_gamma   90.00
#
_symmetry.space_group_name_H-M   'P 1'
#
loop_
_entity.id
_entity.type
_entity.pdbx_description
1 polymer ?
#
loop_
_entity_poly.entity_id
_entity_poly.type
_entity_poly.pdbx_seq_one_letter_code
_entity_poly.pdbx_strand_id
1 'polypeptide(L)'
;MTDLRAPFPWFGGKSRVAPLVWDRFGDVPNYVEPFFGSGAVLLGRPDGHVGGIETVNDKDGMVANFWRAVTMDAGAVWSWADSPVNEADLHARHLWLLDRLSDSFVERLMADPDFYDPKVAGWWVWGICSWIGSGWCSGDGPWRNIDGVLSKGDAGQGVNRKLPHLGDAGQGVNRKLPH
;
A
#
# COMPACT_ATOMS: atom_id res chain seq x y z
N MET A 1 14.13 -11.47 18.39
CA MET A 1 13.70 -10.12 18.03
C MET A 1 13.01 -10.22 16.67
N THR A 2 11.81 -9.78 16.56
CA THR A 2 11.09 -9.78 15.28
C THR A 2 11.50 -8.53 14.51
N ASP A 3 12.24 -8.72 13.41
CA ASP A 3 12.56 -7.64 12.46
C ASP A 3 11.24 -7.20 11.79
N LEU A 4 10.56 -6.23 12.41
CA LEU A 4 9.29 -5.69 11.91
C LEU A 4 9.56 -4.89 10.63
N ARG A 5 8.75 -5.13 9.62
CA ARG A 5 8.86 -4.46 8.32
C ARG A 5 7.53 -3.88 7.90
N ALA A 6 7.60 -2.88 7.03
CA ALA A 6 6.41 -2.35 6.38
C ALA A 6 5.59 -3.48 5.72
N PRO A 7 4.31 -3.64 6.03
CA PRO A 7 3.51 -4.77 5.57
C PRO A 7 3.14 -4.71 4.08
N PHE A 8 3.31 -3.56 3.44
CA PHE A 8 2.99 -3.37 2.03
C PHE A 8 3.89 -2.30 1.39
N PRO A 9 4.10 -2.37 0.07
CA PRO A 9 4.78 -1.32 -0.67
C PRO A 9 3.93 -0.04 -0.69
N TRP A 10 4.56 1.11 -0.44
CA TRP A 10 3.87 2.39 -0.44
C TRP A 10 4.64 3.43 -1.25
N PHE A 11 3.91 4.26 -2.01
CA PHE A 11 4.53 5.36 -2.74
C PHE A 11 5.17 6.34 -1.74
N GLY A 12 6.42 6.70 -1.97
CA GLY A 12 7.18 7.48 -0.99
C GLY A 12 7.57 6.70 0.27
N GLY A 13 7.55 5.36 0.20
CA GLY A 13 7.89 4.48 1.31
C GLY A 13 9.26 4.77 1.92
N LYS A 14 9.31 4.86 3.23
CA LYS A 14 10.46 5.36 4.00
C LYS A 14 11.39 4.25 4.52
N SER A 15 11.22 3.00 4.08
CA SER A 15 12.00 1.86 4.60
C SER A 15 13.52 2.03 4.45
N ARG A 16 13.97 2.67 3.36
CA ARG A 16 15.39 2.92 3.12
C ARG A 16 15.98 4.02 4.01
N VAL A 17 15.16 4.97 4.43
CA VAL A 17 15.58 6.11 5.25
C VAL A 17 15.26 5.92 6.73
N ALA A 18 14.48 4.93 7.09
CA ALA A 18 14.11 4.65 8.48
C ALA A 18 15.35 4.55 9.42
N PRO A 19 16.41 3.81 9.06
CA PRO A 19 17.61 3.74 9.90
C PRO A 19 18.26 5.12 10.09
N LEU A 20 18.32 5.95 9.05
CA LEU A 20 18.87 7.30 9.14
C LEU A 20 18.00 8.22 10.01
N VAL A 21 16.68 8.08 9.94
CA VAL A 21 15.75 8.83 10.78
C VAL A 21 16.00 8.52 12.26
N TRP A 22 16.08 7.23 12.60
CA TRP A 22 16.34 6.81 13.99
C TRP A 22 17.75 7.15 14.47
N ASP A 23 18.74 7.11 13.60
CA ASP A 23 20.10 7.60 13.92
C ASP A 23 20.10 9.06 14.34
N ARG A 24 19.24 9.87 13.73
CA ARG A 24 19.11 11.30 14.02
C ARG A 24 18.22 11.62 15.21
N PHE A 25 17.17 10.85 15.40
CA PHE A 25 16.20 11.08 16.49
C PHE A 25 16.69 10.49 17.81
N GLY A 26 17.39 9.35 17.76
CA GLY A 26 17.66 8.58 18.96
C GLY A 26 16.37 8.02 19.59
N ASP A 27 16.46 7.67 20.88
CA ASP A 27 15.32 7.20 21.66
C ASP A 27 14.50 8.41 22.17
N VAL A 28 13.50 8.79 21.41
CA VAL A 28 12.64 9.95 21.73
C VAL A 28 11.39 9.54 22.50
N PRO A 29 10.98 10.29 23.52
CA PRO A 29 9.79 9.97 24.30
C PRO A 29 8.48 10.21 23.56
N ASN A 30 8.48 11.09 22.56
CA ASN A 30 7.33 11.38 21.70
C ASN A 30 7.74 11.26 20.25
N TYR A 31 7.04 10.41 19.51
CA TYR A 31 7.22 10.22 18.07
C TYR A 31 5.96 10.63 17.35
N VAL A 32 6.10 11.47 16.33
CA VAL A 32 4.97 11.92 15.50
C VAL A 32 5.27 11.67 14.03
N GLU A 33 4.42 10.90 13.36
CA GLU A 33 4.52 10.61 11.93
C GLU A 33 3.23 11.02 11.21
N PRO A 34 3.16 12.23 10.61
CA PRO A 34 1.94 12.76 9.99
C PRO A 34 1.59 12.12 8.64
N PHE A 35 2.53 11.42 8.00
CA PHE A 35 2.37 10.69 6.74
C PHE A 35 2.80 9.24 6.93
N PHE A 36 1.98 8.49 7.64
CA PHE A 36 2.33 7.16 8.15
C PHE A 36 2.53 6.13 7.04
N GLY A 37 1.61 6.06 6.08
CA GLY A 37 1.64 5.09 4.98
C GLY A 37 1.77 3.65 5.48
N SER A 38 2.83 2.98 5.07
CA SER A 38 3.11 1.59 5.48
C SER A 38 3.80 1.45 6.85
N GLY A 39 3.93 2.53 7.62
CA GLY A 39 4.53 2.49 8.96
C GLY A 39 6.04 2.19 8.99
N ALA A 40 6.71 2.36 7.88
CA ALA A 40 8.09 1.89 7.71
C ALA A 40 9.09 2.51 8.69
N VAL A 41 8.91 3.76 9.10
CA VAL A 41 9.82 4.39 10.06
C VAL A 41 9.54 3.88 11.46
N LEU A 42 8.29 3.88 11.90
CA LEU A 42 7.92 3.40 13.23
C LEU A 42 8.30 1.92 13.43
N LEU A 43 7.97 1.06 12.45
CA LEU A 43 8.29 -0.36 12.49
C LEU A 43 9.80 -0.64 12.41
N GLY A 44 10.56 0.29 11.83
CA GLY A 44 12.02 0.23 11.76
C GLY A 44 12.73 0.82 12.99
N ARG A 45 12.02 1.06 14.09
CA ARG A 45 12.64 1.54 15.34
C ARG A 45 13.67 0.52 15.83
N PRO A 46 14.90 0.96 16.18
CA PRO A 46 15.92 0.07 16.67
C PRO A 46 15.54 -0.64 17.98
N ASP A 47 16.02 -1.88 18.12
CA ASP A 47 15.92 -2.59 19.37
C ASP A 47 16.62 -1.84 20.50
N GLY A 48 16.01 -1.85 21.68
CA GLY A 48 16.53 -1.15 22.86
C GLY A 48 16.03 0.29 23.03
N HIS A 49 15.36 0.85 22.02
CA HIS A 49 14.61 2.08 22.24
C HIS A 49 13.37 1.80 23.08
N VAL A 50 13.20 2.53 24.16
CA VAL A 50 12.08 2.32 25.10
C VAL A 50 10.76 2.78 24.46
N GLY A 51 10.83 3.78 23.59
CA GLY A 51 9.66 4.41 23.02
C GLY A 51 8.90 5.25 24.05
N GLY A 52 7.74 5.72 23.65
CA GLY A 52 6.90 6.55 24.48
C GLY A 52 5.53 6.73 23.84
N ILE A 53 5.09 7.98 23.68
CA ILE A 53 3.85 8.29 22.99
C ILE A 53 4.11 8.31 21.50
N GLU A 54 3.33 7.53 20.76
CA GLU A 54 3.39 7.45 19.30
C GLU A 54 2.10 8.03 18.73
N THR A 55 2.25 9.04 17.89
CA THR A 55 1.13 9.67 17.18
C THR A 55 1.36 9.50 15.69
N VAL A 56 0.49 8.75 15.04
CA VAL A 56 0.55 8.51 13.61
C VAL A 56 -0.68 9.05 12.92
N ASN A 57 -0.52 9.55 11.71
CA ASN A 57 -1.62 10.03 10.88
C ASN A 57 -1.38 9.69 9.42
N ASP A 58 -2.45 9.42 8.70
CA ASP A 58 -2.46 9.40 7.25
C ASP A 58 -3.78 9.95 6.73
N LYS A 59 -3.74 10.59 5.56
CA LYS A 59 -4.93 11.13 4.92
C LYS A 59 -5.69 10.07 4.13
N ASP A 60 -5.02 9.00 3.72
CA ASP A 60 -5.61 7.95 2.91
C ASP A 60 -6.53 7.07 3.79
N GLY A 61 -7.82 7.03 3.43
CA GLY A 61 -8.83 6.27 4.18
C GLY A 61 -8.57 4.76 4.17
N MET A 62 -7.91 4.22 3.13
CA MET A 62 -7.56 2.80 3.07
C MET A 62 -6.41 2.48 4.03
N VAL A 63 -5.42 3.34 4.10
CA VAL A 63 -4.34 3.24 5.09
C VAL A 63 -4.91 3.33 6.50
N ALA A 64 -5.79 4.30 6.76
CA ALA A 64 -6.43 4.45 8.06
C ALA A 64 -7.26 3.21 8.44
N ASN A 65 -8.08 2.70 7.52
CA ASN A 65 -8.85 1.48 7.73
C ASN A 65 -7.96 0.26 7.98
N PHE A 66 -6.90 0.11 7.19
CA PHE A 66 -5.95 -1.00 7.36
C PHE A 66 -5.35 -1.02 8.75
N TRP A 67 -4.80 0.09 9.22
CA TRP A 67 -4.18 0.14 10.53
C TRP A 67 -5.17 -0.01 11.69
N ARG A 68 -6.38 0.55 11.58
CA ARG A 68 -7.46 0.28 12.54
C ARG A 68 -7.83 -1.20 12.57
N ALA A 69 -8.07 -1.80 11.41
CA ALA A 69 -8.46 -3.21 11.31
C ALA A 69 -7.36 -4.14 11.85
N VAL A 70 -6.09 -3.87 11.57
CA VAL A 70 -4.98 -4.67 12.12
C VAL A 70 -4.88 -4.52 13.63
N THR A 71 -5.13 -3.34 14.17
CA THR A 71 -5.10 -3.11 15.62
C THR A 71 -6.26 -3.81 16.34
N MET A 72 -7.43 -3.82 15.73
CA MET A 72 -8.65 -4.35 16.35
C MET A 72 -8.86 -5.85 16.08
N ASP A 73 -8.55 -6.31 14.87
CA ASP A 73 -8.78 -7.70 14.44
C ASP A 73 -7.79 -8.14 13.35
N ALA A 74 -6.53 -8.27 13.72
CA ALA A 74 -5.47 -8.72 12.81
C ALA A 74 -5.77 -10.09 12.18
N GLY A 75 -6.45 -10.98 12.93
CA GLY A 75 -6.81 -12.31 12.45
C GLY A 75 -7.79 -12.27 11.27
N ALA A 76 -8.81 -11.43 11.36
CA ALA A 76 -9.74 -11.22 10.25
C ALA A 76 -9.06 -10.59 9.04
N VAL A 77 -8.20 -9.58 9.23
CA VAL A 77 -7.44 -8.97 8.14
C VAL A 77 -6.58 -10.01 7.43
N TRP A 78 -5.85 -10.82 8.22
CA TRP A 78 -5.01 -11.89 7.67
C TRP A 78 -5.82 -12.88 6.85
N SER A 79 -6.98 -13.34 7.34
CA SER A 79 -7.82 -14.31 6.63
C SER A 79 -8.29 -13.81 5.26
N TRP A 80 -8.52 -12.51 5.10
CA TRP A 80 -8.87 -11.90 3.83
C TRP A 80 -7.66 -11.60 2.92
N ALA A 81 -6.48 -11.42 3.51
CA ALA A 81 -5.24 -11.18 2.78
C ALA A 81 -4.56 -12.47 2.31
N ASP A 82 -4.79 -13.59 2.99
CA ASP A 82 -4.20 -14.89 2.66
C ASP A 82 -4.96 -15.59 1.52
N SER A 83 -4.65 -15.20 0.32
CA SER A 83 -5.29 -15.75 -0.88
C SER A 83 -4.29 -15.90 -2.03
N PRO A 84 -4.42 -16.96 -2.82
CA PRO A 84 -3.63 -17.08 -4.06
C PRO A 84 -3.84 -15.89 -4.97
N VAL A 85 -2.77 -15.52 -5.70
CA VAL A 85 -2.86 -14.43 -6.66
C VAL A 85 -3.21 -15.00 -8.04
N ASN A 86 -4.30 -14.50 -8.62
CA ASN A 86 -4.66 -14.72 -10.00
C ASN A 86 -5.32 -13.46 -10.57
N GLU A 87 -5.31 -13.33 -11.88
CA GLU A 87 -5.76 -12.12 -12.56
C GLU A 87 -7.27 -11.87 -12.37
N ALA A 88 -8.08 -12.92 -12.40
CA ALA A 88 -9.53 -12.79 -12.24
C ALA A 88 -9.91 -12.25 -10.86
N ASP A 89 -9.33 -12.82 -9.80
CA ASP A 89 -9.55 -12.35 -8.43
C ASP A 89 -8.99 -10.94 -8.21
N LEU A 90 -7.85 -10.65 -8.81
CA LEU A 90 -7.24 -9.33 -8.70
C LEU A 90 -8.15 -8.26 -9.28
N HIS A 91 -8.73 -8.49 -10.45
CA HIS A 91 -9.69 -7.57 -11.07
C HIS A 91 -11.02 -7.52 -10.31
N ALA A 92 -11.56 -8.65 -9.90
CA ALA A 92 -12.83 -8.72 -9.19
C ALA A 92 -12.76 -7.98 -7.84
N ARG A 93 -11.67 -8.19 -7.07
CA ARG A 93 -11.46 -7.49 -5.80
C ARG A 93 -11.17 -6.01 -5.99
N HIS A 94 -10.44 -5.64 -7.04
CA HIS A 94 -10.21 -4.23 -7.38
C HIS A 94 -11.54 -3.51 -7.65
N LEU A 95 -12.38 -4.09 -8.48
CA LEU A 95 -13.70 -3.54 -8.80
C LEU A 95 -14.57 -3.41 -7.54
N TRP A 96 -14.59 -4.46 -6.72
CA TRP A 96 -15.35 -4.46 -5.46
C TRP A 96 -14.84 -3.39 -4.49
N LEU A 97 -13.52 -3.22 -4.37
CA LEU A 97 -12.94 -2.17 -3.53
C LEU A 97 -13.27 -0.77 -4.04
N LEU A 98 -13.20 -0.53 -5.35
CA LEU A 98 -13.58 0.76 -5.94
C LEU A 98 -15.04 1.13 -5.67
N ASP A 99 -15.94 0.14 -5.70
CA ASP A 99 -17.35 0.35 -5.36
C ASP A 99 -17.54 0.71 -3.86
N ARG A 100 -16.72 0.15 -2.99
CA ARG A 100 -16.75 0.40 -1.53
C ARG A 100 -16.05 1.70 -1.12
N LEU A 101 -15.11 2.18 -1.92
CA LEU A 101 -14.39 3.44 -1.72
C LEU A 101 -15.24 4.65 -2.10
N SER A 102 -16.47 4.68 -1.61
CA SER A 102 -17.33 5.84 -1.71
C SER A 102 -16.98 6.88 -0.66
N ASP A 103 -17.37 8.12 -0.89
CA ASP A 103 -17.23 9.19 0.10
C ASP A 103 -17.82 8.76 1.46
N SER A 104 -18.92 8.01 1.45
CA SER A 104 -19.57 7.50 2.65
C SER A 104 -18.70 6.54 3.48
N PHE A 105 -17.79 5.78 2.90
CA PHE A 105 -16.86 4.94 3.65
C PHE A 105 -15.84 5.79 4.42
N VAL A 106 -15.27 6.79 3.74
CA VAL A 106 -14.32 7.72 4.37
C VAL A 106 -15.02 8.58 5.42
N GLU A 107 -16.22 9.08 5.14
CA GLU A 107 -17.03 9.82 6.10
C GLU A 107 -17.32 9.00 7.36
N ARG A 108 -17.64 7.71 7.19
CA ARG A 108 -17.83 6.82 8.33
C ARG A 108 -16.56 6.59 9.14
N LEU A 109 -15.42 6.40 8.49
CA LEU A 109 -14.12 6.34 9.19
C LEU A 109 -13.82 7.60 9.98
N MET A 110 -14.26 8.76 9.49
CA MET A 110 -14.05 10.05 10.16
C MET A 110 -15.05 10.29 11.29
N ALA A 111 -16.25 9.76 11.20
CA ALA A 111 -17.33 9.97 12.16
C ALA A 111 -17.32 8.94 13.31
N ASP A 112 -16.83 7.73 13.06
CA ASP A 112 -16.86 6.62 14.01
C ASP A 112 -15.42 6.12 14.26
N PRO A 113 -14.83 6.38 15.44
CA PRO A 113 -13.47 5.95 15.74
C PRO A 113 -13.33 4.43 15.88
N ASP A 114 -14.42 3.72 16.15
CA ASP A 114 -14.44 2.27 16.29
C ASP A 114 -14.74 1.56 14.96
N PHE A 115 -15.10 2.31 13.92
CA PHE A 115 -15.37 1.72 12.62
C PHE A 115 -14.10 1.28 11.91
N TYR A 116 -14.10 0.04 11.47
CA TYR A 116 -13.14 -0.54 10.53
C TYR A 116 -13.82 -1.65 9.72
N ASP A 117 -13.25 -1.98 8.56
CA ASP A 117 -13.69 -3.11 7.75
C ASP A 117 -12.48 -4.00 7.44
N PRO A 118 -12.38 -5.20 8.08
CA PRO A 118 -11.23 -6.08 7.91
C PRO A 118 -11.18 -6.74 6.53
N LYS A 119 -12.32 -6.89 5.84
CA LYS A 119 -12.35 -7.41 4.48
C LYS A 119 -11.79 -6.40 3.49
N VAL A 120 -12.20 -5.14 3.62
CA VAL A 120 -11.61 -4.04 2.85
C VAL A 120 -10.12 -3.98 3.08
N ALA A 121 -9.68 -4.01 4.35
CA ALA A 121 -8.27 -3.97 4.72
C ALA A 121 -7.47 -5.14 4.13
N GLY A 122 -7.96 -6.38 4.29
CA GLY A 122 -7.30 -7.58 3.81
C GLY A 122 -7.21 -7.66 2.28
N TRP A 123 -8.29 -7.37 1.58
CA TRP A 123 -8.27 -7.36 0.11
C TRP A 123 -7.45 -6.21 -0.45
N TRP A 124 -7.46 -5.06 0.22
CA TRP A 124 -6.65 -3.93 -0.19
C TRP A 124 -5.16 -4.23 -0.05
N VAL A 125 -4.72 -4.75 1.11
CA VAL A 125 -3.29 -5.07 1.32
C VAL A 125 -2.84 -6.24 0.43
N TRP A 126 -3.67 -7.25 0.23
CA TRP A 126 -3.38 -8.34 -0.71
C TRP A 126 -3.15 -7.80 -2.12
N GLY A 127 -4.04 -6.91 -2.56
CA GLY A 127 -3.94 -6.35 -3.90
C GLY A 127 -2.77 -5.40 -4.08
N ILE A 128 -2.49 -4.51 -3.12
CA ILE A 128 -1.35 -3.58 -3.26
C ILE A 128 0.00 -4.33 -3.29
N CYS A 129 0.08 -5.50 -2.66
CA CYS A 129 1.25 -6.37 -2.73
C CYS A 129 1.36 -7.15 -4.04
N SER A 130 0.24 -7.34 -4.75
CA SER A 130 0.15 -8.18 -5.94
C SER A 130 0.03 -7.38 -7.24
N TRP A 131 -0.38 -6.12 -7.16
CA TRP A 131 -0.63 -5.26 -8.32
C TRP A 131 0.66 -4.80 -8.97
N ILE A 132 0.72 -4.94 -10.29
CA ILE A 132 1.87 -4.47 -11.08
C ILE A 132 1.54 -3.09 -11.66
N GLY A 133 2.31 -2.09 -11.26
CA GLY A 133 2.14 -0.70 -11.70
C GLY A 133 1.55 0.20 -10.62
N SER A 134 1.02 1.35 -11.04
CA SER A 134 0.37 2.33 -10.16
C SER A 134 -1.16 2.20 -10.22
N GLY A 135 -1.85 2.80 -9.26
CA GLY A 135 -3.29 3.02 -9.34
C GLY A 135 -4.15 1.94 -8.70
N TRP A 136 -3.59 1.08 -7.85
CA TRP A 136 -4.43 0.21 -7.04
C TRP A 136 -5.33 1.03 -6.12
N CYS A 137 -6.64 0.97 -6.37
CA CYS A 137 -7.69 1.65 -5.62
C CYS A 137 -7.53 3.19 -5.47
N SER A 138 -6.65 3.83 -6.24
CA SER A 138 -6.44 5.28 -6.17
C SER A 138 -7.39 6.09 -7.06
N GLY A 139 -8.17 5.43 -7.91
CA GLY A 139 -8.99 6.09 -8.93
C GLY A 139 -8.20 6.64 -10.13
N ASP A 140 -6.90 6.78 -10.02
CA ASP A 140 -6.00 7.30 -11.06
C ASP A 140 -5.36 6.20 -11.90
N GLY A 141 -5.70 4.94 -11.61
CA GLY A 141 -5.19 3.78 -12.32
C GLY A 141 -5.81 3.61 -13.70
N PRO A 142 -5.24 2.71 -14.51
CA PRO A 142 -5.74 2.44 -15.88
C PRO A 142 -7.11 1.75 -15.90
N TRP A 143 -7.55 1.26 -14.77
CA TRP A 143 -8.83 0.57 -14.63
C TRP A 143 -9.78 1.39 -13.78
N ARG A 144 -10.98 1.64 -14.29
CA ARG A 144 -12.04 2.38 -13.62
C ARG A 144 -13.31 1.57 -13.63
N ASN A 145 -14.10 1.73 -12.58
CA ASN A 145 -15.48 1.26 -12.60
C ASN A 145 -16.34 2.32 -13.32
N ILE A 146 -16.90 1.95 -14.46
CA ILE A 146 -17.88 2.78 -15.18
C ILE A 146 -19.16 1.95 -15.24
N ASP A 147 -20.20 2.40 -14.55
CA ASP A 147 -21.51 1.72 -14.48
C ASP A 147 -21.45 0.23 -14.12
N GLY A 148 -20.60 -0.13 -13.17
CA GLY A 148 -20.42 -1.51 -12.73
C GLY A 148 -19.53 -2.36 -13.65
N VAL A 149 -18.94 -1.77 -14.68
CA VAL A 149 -18.04 -2.45 -15.61
C VAL A 149 -16.61 -1.96 -15.42
N LEU A 150 -15.69 -2.90 -15.28
CA LEU A 150 -14.27 -2.58 -15.21
C LEU A 150 -13.78 -2.15 -16.60
N SER A 151 -13.60 -0.87 -16.79
CA SER A 151 -13.16 -0.27 -18.04
C SER A 151 -11.74 0.24 -17.95
N LYS A 152 -10.95 -0.02 -18.99
CA LYS A 152 -9.59 0.49 -19.08
C LYS A 152 -9.61 1.92 -19.57
N GLY A 153 -9.20 2.86 -18.72
CA GLY A 153 -9.04 4.26 -19.06
C GLY A 153 -7.69 4.55 -19.74
N ASP A 154 -7.57 5.72 -20.35
CA ASP A 154 -6.35 6.17 -21.02
C ASP A 154 -5.20 6.47 -20.06
N ALA A 155 -5.47 6.68 -18.78
CA ALA A 155 -4.48 6.99 -17.76
C ALA A 155 -3.39 5.92 -17.56
N GLY A 156 -3.55 4.75 -18.12
CA GLY A 156 -2.55 3.68 -18.06
C GLY A 156 -1.68 3.52 -19.29
N GLN A 157 -1.80 4.43 -20.25
CA GLN A 157 -0.92 4.44 -21.43
C GLN A 157 0.39 5.19 -21.20
N GLY A 158 0.65 5.63 -19.96
CA GLY A 158 1.89 6.27 -19.57
C GLY A 158 3.12 5.39 -19.75
N VAL A 159 4.27 6.00 -19.57
CA VAL A 159 5.64 5.50 -19.79
C VAL A 159 5.89 4.06 -19.27
N ASN A 160 5.18 3.64 -18.25
CA ASN A 160 5.38 2.34 -17.61
C ASN A 160 4.82 1.15 -18.39
N ARG A 161 4.13 1.41 -19.49
CA ARG A 161 3.54 0.34 -20.33
C ARG A 161 4.05 0.29 -21.75
N LYS A 162 4.98 1.10 -22.09
CA LYS A 162 5.94 0.64 -23.03
C LYS A 162 6.67 -0.49 -22.32
N LEU A 163 6.13 -1.71 -22.46
CA LEU A 163 6.97 -2.87 -22.31
C LEU A 163 8.29 -2.45 -22.93
N PRO A 164 9.42 -2.52 -22.20
CA PRO A 164 10.69 -2.48 -22.91
C PRO A 164 10.50 -3.51 -24.00
N HIS A 165 10.42 -3.05 -25.24
CA HIS A 165 10.32 -3.96 -26.35
C HIS A 165 11.41 -4.97 -26.09
N LEU A 166 11.04 -6.24 -25.94
CA LEU A 166 12.04 -7.30 -25.84
C LEU A 166 13.04 -7.14 -27.01
N GLY A 167 12.60 -6.57 -28.13
CA GLY A 167 13.44 -6.10 -29.21
C GLY A 167 14.42 -5.00 -28.79
N ASP A 168 14.02 -4.00 -28.05
CA ASP A 168 14.86 -2.88 -27.64
C ASP A 168 15.69 -3.20 -26.40
N ALA A 169 15.16 -3.94 -25.44
CA ALA A 169 15.96 -4.54 -24.38
C ALA A 169 16.99 -5.48 -24.95
N GLY A 170 16.59 -6.15 -26.01
CA GLY A 170 17.45 -6.96 -26.81
C GLY A 170 18.52 -6.17 -27.57
N GLN A 171 18.37 -4.93 -27.89
CA GLN A 171 19.35 -4.14 -28.65
C GLN A 171 20.26 -3.28 -27.75
N GLY A 172 19.86 -3.04 -26.47
CA GLY A 172 20.55 -2.07 -25.64
C GLY A 172 21.86 -2.54 -25.04
N VAL A 173 21.87 -3.61 -24.32
CA VAL A 173 22.99 -3.89 -23.41
C VAL A 173 23.92 -5.00 -23.89
N ASN A 174 23.47 -5.88 -24.76
CA ASN A 174 24.18 -7.14 -24.95
C ASN A 174 24.94 -7.27 -26.26
N ARG A 175 25.16 -6.17 -26.94
CA ARG A 175 25.31 -6.50 -28.34
C ARG A 175 26.48 -5.93 -29.06
N LYS A 176 27.24 -5.19 -28.37
CA LYS A 176 28.62 -5.01 -28.77
C LYS A 176 29.48 -5.95 -27.93
N LEU A 177 29.59 -7.16 -28.38
CA LEU A 177 30.73 -7.96 -27.99
C LEU A 177 31.98 -7.16 -28.34
N PRO A 178 32.92 -7.00 -27.43
CA PRO A 178 34.21 -6.43 -27.78
C PRO A 178 34.83 -7.34 -28.83
N HIS A 179 35.20 -6.73 -29.93
CA HIS A 179 36.03 -7.36 -30.94
C HIS A 179 37.43 -7.61 -30.40
#